data_6d563cf37f9a9d021e0b5483c7935d6c
#
_entry.id   6d563cf37f9a9d021e0b5483c7935d6c
#
_cell.length_a   1.000
_cell.length_b   1.000
_cell.length_c   1.000
_cell.angle_alpha   90.00
_cell.angle_beta   90.00
_cell.angle_gamma   90.00
#
_symmetry.space_group_name_H-M   'P 1'
#
loop_
_entity.id
_entity.type
_entity.pdbx_description
1 polymer ?
#
loop_
_entity_poly.entity_id
_entity_poly.type
_entity_poly.pdbx_seq_one_letter_code
_entity_poly.pdbx_strand_id
1 'polypeptide(L)'
;VAYAALAAITRGDVIALTDLMVPEAVLFPTVTRDGATTYRARTREAQRAGSFNGIVERGFQPQALVNGGIAMVWMPYDLYVNGAWSHCGVDVFTLLAHEGRWRIASMAWSAEQPPVCERHPDGPPATR
;
A
#
# COMPACT_ATOMS: atom_id res chain seq x y z
N VAL A 1 10.68 1.27 -4.42
CA VAL A 1 9.36 1.83 -4.82
C VAL A 1 8.29 1.52 -3.78
N ALA A 2 8.13 0.26 -3.38
CA ALA A 2 7.08 -0.13 -2.44
C ALA A 2 7.22 0.59 -1.09
N TYR A 3 8.40 0.61 -0.49
CA TYR A 3 8.63 1.33 0.76
C TYR A 3 8.41 2.85 0.60
N ALA A 4 8.81 3.41 -0.54
CA ALA A 4 8.58 4.82 -0.82
C ALA A 4 7.08 5.16 -0.88
N ALA A 5 6.27 4.25 -1.43
CA ALA A 5 4.81 4.42 -1.47
C ALA A 5 4.22 4.47 -0.06
N LEU A 6 4.59 3.52 0.81
CA LEU A 6 4.09 3.49 2.19
C LEU A 6 4.59 4.68 3.01
N ALA A 7 5.81 5.12 2.77
CA ALA A 7 6.34 6.32 3.42
C ALA A 7 5.56 7.57 3.01
N ALA A 8 5.18 7.69 1.74
CA ALA A 8 4.36 8.79 1.25
C ALA A 8 2.97 8.79 1.91
N ILE A 9 2.34 7.63 2.02
CA ILE A 9 1.06 7.47 2.71
C ILE A 9 1.18 7.93 4.17
N THR A 10 2.22 7.49 4.87
CA THR A 10 2.45 7.84 6.27
C THR A 10 2.68 9.33 6.48
N ARG A 11 3.34 10.00 5.51
CA ARG A 11 3.52 11.46 5.56
C ARG A 11 2.27 12.24 5.15
N GLY A 12 1.24 11.58 4.64
CA GLY A 12 0.08 12.24 4.08
C GLY A 12 0.34 12.90 2.71
N ASP A 13 1.34 12.43 2.00
CA ASP A 13 1.80 13.03 0.75
C ASP A 13 1.27 12.28 -0.47
N VAL A 14 0.02 12.59 -0.85
CA VAL A 14 -0.63 11.91 -1.96
C VAL A 14 0.06 12.22 -3.30
N ILE A 15 0.71 13.38 -3.43
CA ILE A 15 1.44 13.76 -4.63
C ILE A 15 2.67 12.85 -4.79
N ALA A 16 3.46 12.70 -3.74
CA ALA A 16 4.62 11.81 -3.75
C ALA A 16 4.22 10.36 -4.07
N LEU A 17 3.12 9.88 -3.47
CA LEU A 17 2.59 8.54 -3.76
C LEU A 17 2.25 8.39 -5.24
N THR A 18 1.45 9.30 -5.78
CA THR A 18 0.97 9.19 -7.16
C THR A 18 2.04 9.49 -8.20
N ASP A 19 3.09 10.21 -7.83
CA ASP A 19 4.27 10.41 -8.70
C ASP A 19 5.09 9.13 -8.91
N LEU A 20 4.91 8.12 -8.05
CA LEU A 20 5.52 6.80 -8.24
C LEU A 20 4.75 5.93 -9.24
N MET A 21 3.60 6.39 -9.71
CA MET A 21 2.67 5.61 -10.54
C MET A 21 2.75 6.03 -12.00
N VAL A 22 2.47 5.08 -12.90
CA VAL A 22 2.16 5.43 -14.29
C VAL A 22 0.82 6.15 -14.32
N PRO A 23 0.56 7.00 -15.36
CA PRO A 23 -0.71 7.74 -15.42
C PRO A 23 -1.97 6.87 -15.40
N GLU A 24 -1.88 5.66 -15.93
CA GLU A 24 -2.99 4.70 -16.05
C GLU A 24 -3.15 3.81 -14.82
N ALA A 25 -2.37 4.04 -13.76
CA ALA A 25 -2.37 3.18 -12.58
C ALA A 25 -3.75 3.06 -11.95
N VAL A 26 -4.04 1.87 -11.44
CA VAL A 26 -5.28 1.59 -10.72
C VAL A 26 -4.96 0.99 -9.35
N LEU A 27 -5.67 1.45 -8.34
CA LEU A 27 -5.58 0.95 -6.98
C LEU A 27 -6.84 0.13 -6.66
N PHE A 28 -6.65 -1.02 -5.99
CA PHE A 28 -7.72 -1.94 -5.62
C PHE A 28 -7.70 -2.21 -4.12
N PRO A 29 -8.33 -1.36 -3.31
CA PRO A 29 -8.56 -1.71 -1.91
C PRO A 29 -9.53 -2.88 -1.81
N THR A 30 -9.19 -3.89 -1.01
CA THR A 30 -10.10 -4.96 -0.64
C THR A 30 -10.29 -4.98 0.86
N VAL A 31 -11.46 -5.38 1.31
CA VAL A 31 -11.79 -5.51 2.72
C VAL A 31 -12.49 -6.85 2.94
N THR A 32 -11.99 -7.62 3.91
CA THR A 32 -12.61 -8.88 4.30
C THR A 32 -13.18 -8.72 5.71
N ARG A 33 -14.50 -8.91 5.84
CA ARG A 33 -15.22 -8.87 7.12
C ARG A 33 -16.23 -10.02 7.16
N ASP A 34 -16.25 -10.75 8.26
CA ASP A 34 -17.21 -11.84 8.46
C ASP A 34 -17.21 -12.85 7.31
N GLY A 35 -16.03 -13.16 6.76
CA GLY A 35 -15.85 -14.10 5.67
C GLY A 35 -16.22 -13.58 4.29
N ALA A 36 -16.64 -12.33 4.16
CA ALA A 36 -16.99 -11.72 2.87
C ALA A 36 -15.94 -10.67 2.46
N THR A 37 -15.51 -10.72 1.19
CA THR A 37 -14.56 -9.77 0.63
C THR A 37 -15.24 -8.86 -0.36
N THR A 38 -14.99 -7.57 -0.23
CA THR A 38 -15.41 -6.54 -1.18
C THR A 38 -14.19 -5.82 -1.72
N TYR A 39 -14.31 -5.23 -2.91
CA TYR A 39 -13.23 -4.43 -3.49
C TYR A 39 -13.79 -3.20 -4.20
N ARG A 40 -12.90 -2.24 -4.41
CA ARG A 40 -13.17 -1.07 -5.25
C ARG A 40 -12.03 -0.89 -6.23
N ALA A 41 -12.25 -0.09 -7.28
CA ALA A 41 -11.21 0.36 -8.19
C ALA A 41 -11.08 1.87 -8.07
N ARG A 42 -9.85 2.37 -7.94
CA ARG A 42 -9.58 3.80 -7.81
C ARG A 42 -8.49 4.19 -8.80
N THR A 43 -8.74 5.22 -9.61
CA THR A 43 -7.74 5.73 -10.55
C THR A 43 -6.64 6.50 -9.81
N ARG A 44 -5.49 6.66 -10.49
CA ARG A 44 -4.42 7.52 -10.00
C ARG A 44 -4.92 8.93 -9.72
N GLU A 45 -5.73 9.50 -10.61
CA GLU A 45 -6.26 10.85 -10.44
C GLU A 45 -7.17 10.97 -9.23
N ALA A 46 -8.06 9.99 -9.02
CA ALA A 46 -8.92 9.98 -7.83
C ALA A 46 -8.09 9.89 -6.55
N GLN A 47 -7.03 9.08 -6.54
CA GLN A 47 -6.11 9.00 -5.40
C GLN A 47 -5.39 10.33 -5.17
N ARG A 48 -4.93 10.97 -6.25
CA ARG A 48 -4.19 12.24 -6.18
C ARG A 48 -5.05 13.39 -5.64
N ALA A 49 -6.36 13.34 -5.88
CA ALA A 49 -7.32 14.32 -5.36
C ALA A 49 -7.73 14.07 -3.90
N GLY A 50 -7.38 12.92 -3.34
CA GLY A 50 -7.70 12.54 -1.97
C GLY A 50 -6.68 13.08 -0.96
N SER A 51 -6.82 12.60 0.27
CA SER A 51 -5.91 12.95 1.37
C SER A 51 -5.77 11.79 2.34
N PHE A 52 -4.67 11.77 3.08
CA PHE A 52 -4.41 10.86 4.19
C PHE A 52 -4.21 11.66 5.47
N ASN A 53 -4.84 11.25 6.55
CA ASN A 53 -4.70 11.90 7.86
C ASN A 53 -4.51 10.88 8.96
N GLY A 54 -3.46 11.08 9.78
CA GLY A 54 -3.21 10.27 10.96
C GLY A 54 -2.88 8.82 10.69
N ILE A 55 -2.46 8.47 9.47
CA ILE A 55 -2.16 7.10 9.06
C ILE A 55 -0.68 6.85 9.21
N VAL A 56 -0.35 5.70 9.80
CA VAL A 56 0.99 5.12 9.77
C VAL A 56 0.87 3.74 9.16
N GLU A 57 1.39 3.57 7.94
CA GLU A 57 1.40 2.29 7.24
C GLU A 57 2.84 1.80 7.12
N ARG A 58 3.09 0.57 7.60
CA ARG A 58 4.44 0.01 7.63
C ARG A 58 4.44 -1.34 6.94
N GLY A 59 5.31 -1.48 5.92
CA GLY A 59 5.55 -2.76 5.27
C GLY A 59 6.72 -3.50 5.92
N PHE A 60 6.71 -4.81 5.78
CA PHE A 60 7.79 -5.66 6.29
C PHE A 60 7.94 -6.92 5.44
N GLN A 61 9.16 -7.45 5.43
CA GLN A 61 9.52 -8.71 4.77
C GLN A 61 8.99 -8.83 3.33
N PRO A 62 9.28 -7.84 2.44
CA PRO A 62 8.78 -7.89 1.08
C PRO A 62 9.42 -9.02 0.28
N GLN A 63 8.64 -9.60 -0.63
CA GLN A 63 9.11 -10.55 -1.64
C GLN A 63 8.86 -9.96 -3.02
N ALA A 64 9.85 -10.05 -3.90
CA ALA A 64 9.75 -9.51 -5.25
C ALA A 64 10.06 -10.58 -6.29
N LEU A 65 9.28 -10.57 -7.37
CA LEU A 65 9.52 -11.36 -8.57
C LEU A 65 9.70 -10.40 -9.74
N VAL A 66 10.73 -10.61 -10.54
CA VAL A 66 11.08 -9.72 -11.65
C VAL A 66 11.33 -10.53 -12.92
N ASN A 67 10.76 -10.05 -14.03
CA ASN A 67 11.09 -10.55 -15.34
C ASN A 67 11.09 -9.40 -16.35
N GLY A 68 12.26 -9.07 -16.92
CA GLY A 68 12.38 -7.97 -17.86
C GLY A 68 11.84 -6.67 -17.30
N GLY A 69 10.87 -6.09 -17.97
CA GLY A 69 10.27 -4.80 -17.61
C GLY A 69 9.08 -4.88 -16.68
N ILE A 70 8.80 -6.03 -16.05
CA ILE A 70 7.71 -6.18 -15.10
C ILE A 70 8.22 -6.77 -13.79
N ALA A 71 7.66 -6.27 -12.68
CA ALA A 71 7.94 -6.82 -11.36
C ALA A 71 6.65 -6.85 -10.52
N MET A 72 6.62 -7.78 -9.57
CA MET A 72 5.57 -7.84 -8.56
C MET A 72 6.23 -7.81 -7.18
N VAL A 73 5.65 -7.04 -6.26
CA VAL A 73 6.09 -7.01 -4.86
C VAL A 73 4.91 -7.45 -3.99
N TRP A 74 5.16 -8.42 -3.13
CA TRP A 74 4.25 -8.89 -2.11
C TRP A 74 4.80 -8.43 -0.77
N MET A 75 4.08 -7.54 -0.07
CA MET A 75 4.59 -6.95 1.16
C MET A 75 3.51 -6.93 2.25
N PRO A 76 3.65 -7.78 3.27
CA PRO A 76 2.81 -7.66 4.46
C PRO A 76 2.90 -6.25 5.05
N TYR A 77 1.81 -5.75 5.59
CA TYR A 77 1.77 -4.43 6.20
C TYR A 77 0.86 -4.41 7.43
N ASP A 78 1.12 -3.47 8.33
CA ASP A 78 0.15 -3.05 9.35
C ASP A 78 -0.16 -1.57 9.18
N LEU A 79 -1.34 -1.16 9.64
CA LEU A 79 -1.79 0.21 9.53
C LEU A 79 -2.43 0.68 10.81
N TYR A 80 -1.95 1.82 11.29
CA TYR A 80 -2.46 2.50 12.47
C TYR A 80 -3.14 3.80 12.07
N VAL A 81 -4.23 4.13 12.74
CA VAL A 81 -4.94 5.41 12.56
C VAL A 81 -4.98 6.11 13.91
N ASN A 82 -4.40 7.30 13.96
CA ASN A 82 -4.32 8.10 15.18
C ASN A 82 -3.79 7.30 16.39
N GLY A 83 -2.78 6.46 16.17
CA GLY A 83 -2.13 5.67 17.21
C GLY A 83 -2.81 4.34 17.54
N ALA A 84 -3.96 4.04 16.95
CA ALA A 84 -4.67 2.78 17.17
C ALA A 84 -4.48 1.81 16.00
N TRP A 85 -4.23 0.54 16.28
CA TRP A 85 -4.11 -0.49 15.24
C TRP A 85 -5.46 -0.69 14.55
N SER A 86 -5.54 -0.25 13.29
CA SER A 86 -6.78 -0.28 12.50
C SER A 86 -6.97 -1.58 11.75
N HIS A 87 -5.97 -1.97 10.97
CA HIS A 87 -6.03 -3.19 10.17
C HIS A 87 -4.64 -3.60 9.71
N CYS A 88 -4.56 -4.73 9.05
CA CYS A 88 -3.34 -5.26 8.46
C CYS A 88 -3.70 -6.18 7.29
N GLY A 89 -2.69 -6.62 6.57
CA GLY A 89 -2.87 -7.47 5.41
C GLY A 89 -1.60 -7.53 4.57
N VAL A 90 -1.78 -7.57 3.26
CA VAL A 90 -0.69 -7.60 2.29
C VAL A 90 -0.94 -6.55 1.23
N ASP A 91 0.10 -5.76 0.94
CA ASP A 91 0.15 -4.89 -0.24
C ASP A 91 0.77 -5.65 -1.40
N VAL A 92 0.13 -5.62 -2.55
CA VAL A 92 0.64 -6.20 -3.79
C VAL A 92 0.82 -5.09 -4.82
N PHE A 93 2.07 -4.94 -5.30
CA PHE A 93 2.41 -3.93 -6.30
C PHE A 93 2.73 -4.64 -7.60
N THR A 94 2.17 -4.16 -8.71
CA THR A 94 2.67 -4.47 -10.05
C THR A 94 3.45 -3.27 -10.53
N LEU A 95 4.73 -3.48 -10.90
CA LEU A 95 5.64 -2.44 -11.33
C LEU A 95 6.00 -2.64 -12.79
N LEU A 96 6.12 -1.54 -13.52
CA LEU A 96 6.60 -1.51 -14.90
C LEU A 96 7.88 -0.67 -14.98
N ALA A 97 8.87 -1.15 -15.72
CA ALA A 97 10.06 -0.35 -16.03
C ALA A 97 9.71 0.63 -17.15
N HIS A 98 9.90 1.92 -16.91
CA HIS A 98 9.62 2.98 -17.88
C HIS A 98 10.62 4.12 -17.67
N GLU A 99 11.28 4.50 -18.76
CA GLU A 99 12.29 5.58 -18.76
C GLU A 99 13.35 5.40 -17.68
N GLY A 100 13.87 4.16 -17.53
CA GLY A 100 14.93 3.83 -16.59
C GLY A 100 14.50 3.72 -15.13
N ARG A 101 13.19 3.74 -14.83
CA ARG A 101 12.69 3.64 -13.48
C ARG A 101 11.53 2.64 -13.39
N TRP A 102 11.41 2.02 -12.21
CA TRP A 102 10.24 1.22 -11.87
C TRP A 102 9.11 2.13 -11.43
N ARG A 103 7.93 1.95 -12.03
CA ARG A 103 6.72 2.71 -11.69
C ARG A 103 5.58 1.78 -11.36
N ILE A 104 4.69 2.21 -10.46
CA ILE A 104 3.54 1.43 -10.04
C ILE A 104 2.47 1.47 -11.14
N ALA A 105 2.09 0.29 -11.64
CA ALA A 105 0.97 0.13 -12.56
C ALA A 105 -0.32 -0.21 -11.81
N SER A 106 -0.21 -1.02 -10.75
CA SER A 106 -1.32 -1.29 -9.85
C SER A 106 -0.81 -1.52 -8.44
N MET A 107 -1.66 -1.19 -7.49
CA MET A 107 -1.47 -1.47 -6.09
C MET A 107 -2.79 -2.02 -5.56
N ALA A 108 -2.79 -3.27 -5.13
CA ALA A 108 -3.94 -3.90 -4.51
C ALA A 108 -3.55 -4.30 -3.09
N TRP A 109 -4.49 -4.26 -2.18
CA TRP A 109 -4.20 -4.70 -0.82
C TRP A 109 -5.39 -5.37 -0.19
N SER A 110 -5.10 -6.35 0.67
CA SER A 110 -6.08 -6.91 1.57
C SER A 110 -6.15 -6.06 2.83
N ALA A 111 -7.31 -6.02 3.46
CA ALA A 111 -7.48 -5.40 4.77
C ALA A 111 -8.29 -6.35 5.64
N GLU A 112 -7.64 -6.84 6.68
CA GLU A 112 -8.22 -7.74 7.65
C GLU A 112 -8.19 -7.10 9.02
N GLN A 113 -9.14 -7.46 9.86
CA GLN A 113 -9.22 -6.89 11.21
C GLN A 113 -8.29 -7.64 12.16
N PRO A 114 -7.63 -6.93 13.10
CA PRO A 114 -6.88 -7.58 14.16
C PRO A 114 -7.76 -8.58 14.92
N PRO A 115 -7.22 -9.71 15.41
CA PRO A 115 -5.84 -10.17 15.38
C PRO A 115 -5.54 -11.18 14.26
N VAL A 116 -6.35 -11.22 13.19
CA VAL A 116 -6.29 -12.24 12.13
C VAL A 116 -5.02 -12.15 11.30
N CYS A 117 -4.42 -10.98 11.17
CA CYS A 117 -3.23 -10.72 10.38
C CYS A 117 -2.03 -10.33 11.25
N GLU A 118 -0.85 -10.27 10.64
CA GLU A 118 0.39 -9.99 11.35
C GLU A 118 0.67 -8.50 11.45
N ARG A 119 1.26 -8.09 12.58
CA ARG A 119 1.81 -6.74 12.76
C ARG A 119 3.30 -6.71 12.41
N HIS A 120 3.80 -5.50 12.19
CA HIS A 120 5.22 -5.26 11.97
C HIS A 120 6.05 -5.86 13.11
N PRO A 121 7.20 -6.53 12.79
CA PRO A 121 8.05 -7.17 13.81
C PRO A 121 8.55 -6.23 14.90
N ASP A 122 8.68 -4.93 14.60
CA ASP A 122 9.16 -3.94 15.56
C ASP A 122 8.09 -3.50 16.59
N GLY A 123 6.90 -4.12 16.54
CA GLY A 123 5.80 -3.75 17.45
C GLY A 123 5.08 -2.46 17.00
N PRO A 124 4.25 -1.86 17.88
CA PRO A 124 3.52 -0.64 17.54
C PRO A 124 4.46 0.50 17.12
N PRO A 125 4.02 1.41 16.21
CA PRO A 125 4.84 2.56 15.85
C PRO A 125 5.07 3.47 17.07
N ALA A 126 6.20 4.18 17.04
CA ALA A 126 6.49 5.16 18.10
C ALA A 126 5.39 6.23 18.14
N THR A 127 4.97 6.59 19.35
CA THR A 127 4.08 7.74 19.54
C THR A 127 4.82 9.03 19.22
N ARG A 128 4.15 9.91 18.48
CA ARG A 128 4.66 11.23 18.14
C ARG A 128 4.26 12.24 19.19
#